data_4b9d3e1758d07583c571303062fba8ea
#
_entry.id   4b9d3e1758d07583c571303062fba8ea
#
_cell.length_a   1.000
_cell.length_b   1.000
_cell.length_c   1.000
_cell.angle_alpha   90.00
_cell.angle_beta   90.00
_cell.angle_gamma   90.00
#
_symmetry.space_group_name_H-M   'P 1'
#
loop_
_entity.id
_entity.type
_entity.pdbx_description
1 polymer ?
#
loop_
_entity_poly.entity_id
_entity_poly.type
_entity_poly.pdbx_seq_one_letter_code
_entity_poly.pdbx_strand_id
1 'polypeptide(L)'
;MLQQLYIHNFTLIDKLDIHFSSGFSVITGETGAGKSIILGAIGLLLGNRADARLVKAGTDKCIVEAHFDISRYDMQQFFIDNDIDYEPDDCIMRRELRANGKSRAFINDTPVSLTTARELGEQLVDIHSQHQNLLLQKDDFQLSVVDIIANNNKELQQYRTTYREYSDTKAALKKLEEQIAANRANEDFLRYQAKELADANLVAGELTELEQEVETLSHTEDIKTALYSADEALSNDNGGIISSCKSAISRLSTITEVYPPVRELADRLDSAYIELKDIAHDISSLADNVDYDPQRLEVASSRLDALYSLQQKHHVETIEELIALRDNILHQLSHIDNADEELDALKAKVNELLAICTTKAKALTATRQKAAKKIEQQITDRLIALGMPNTRFEVRIEEKPLSNDGADKPAFYFSANKNTPLQPVAQVASGGEIARVMLSLKAMISGAVKLPTIIFDEIDTGVSGRVAEMMAQIMKEMGDSNRQVISITHLPQIAALGSNHYKVEKTDTADGTTSTMRQLTPDERITELAQMLSGSNITDAAIQNARSLLGFK
;
A
#
# COMPACT_ATOMS: atom_id res chain seq x y z
N MET A 1 -13.34 27.86 -6.72
CA MET A 1 -14.29 28.21 -7.81
C MET A 1 -13.48 28.51 -9.05
N LEU A 2 -13.96 28.10 -10.24
CA LEU A 2 -13.32 28.40 -11.52
C LEU A 2 -13.43 29.92 -11.78
N GLN A 3 -12.30 30.61 -11.87
CA GLN A 3 -12.25 32.05 -12.12
C GLN A 3 -12.01 32.37 -13.60
N GLN A 4 -11.08 31.62 -14.24
CA GLN A 4 -10.72 31.85 -15.63
C GLN A 4 -10.49 30.51 -16.34
N LEU A 5 -10.86 30.44 -17.60
CA LEU A 5 -10.56 29.33 -18.51
C LEU A 5 -9.88 29.89 -19.75
N TYR A 6 -8.64 29.48 -19.96
CA TYR A 6 -7.85 29.80 -21.15
C TYR A 6 -7.66 28.55 -22.00
N ILE A 7 -7.98 28.66 -23.28
CA ILE A 7 -7.84 27.58 -24.27
C ILE A 7 -7.11 28.12 -25.48
N HIS A 8 -6.10 27.39 -25.97
CA HIS A 8 -5.36 27.76 -27.16
C HIS A 8 -5.14 26.54 -28.05
N ASN A 9 -5.50 26.64 -29.33
CA ASN A 9 -5.36 25.60 -30.38
C ASN A 9 -6.03 24.27 -30.02
N PHE A 10 -7.25 24.30 -29.50
CA PHE A 10 -8.01 23.13 -29.13
C PHE A 10 -9.20 22.92 -30.06
N THR A 11 -9.18 21.87 -30.86
CA THR A 11 -10.22 21.54 -31.87
C THR A 11 -10.57 22.73 -32.75
N LEU A 12 -11.75 23.33 -32.59
CA LEU A 12 -12.23 24.50 -33.33
C LEU A 12 -11.92 25.83 -32.61
N ILE A 13 -11.29 25.81 -31.45
CA ILE A 13 -10.96 27.04 -30.70
C ILE A 13 -9.52 27.42 -31.01
N ASP A 14 -9.30 28.60 -31.58
CA ASP A 14 -7.98 29.20 -31.75
C ASP A 14 -7.46 29.73 -30.43
N LYS A 15 -8.21 30.66 -29.87
CA LYS A 15 -7.93 31.28 -28.57
C LYS A 15 -9.23 31.62 -27.89
N LEU A 16 -9.35 31.20 -26.64
CA LEU A 16 -10.45 31.55 -25.76
C LEU A 16 -9.87 31.98 -24.41
N ASP A 17 -10.37 33.07 -23.88
CA ASP A 17 -10.01 33.60 -22.56
C ASP A 17 -11.29 34.10 -21.91
N ILE A 18 -11.83 33.34 -20.95
CA ILE A 18 -13.12 33.61 -20.34
C ILE A 18 -13.00 33.65 -18.83
N HIS A 19 -13.55 34.70 -18.25
CA HIS A 19 -13.71 34.84 -16.81
C HIS A 19 -15.11 34.41 -16.39
N PHE A 20 -15.16 33.60 -15.32
CA PHE A 20 -16.40 33.14 -14.71
C PHE A 20 -16.61 33.82 -13.36
N SER A 21 -17.86 34.19 -13.10
CA SER A 21 -18.27 34.73 -11.80
C SER A 21 -18.84 33.62 -10.91
N SER A 22 -18.87 33.86 -9.60
CA SER A 22 -19.59 33.01 -8.65
C SER A 22 -21.10 33.00 -8.91
N GLY A 23 -21.81 32.09 -8.30
CA GLY A 23 -23.26 31.95 -8.46
C GLY A 23 -23.67 31.08 -9.63
N PHE A 24 -24.85 31.34 -10.18
CA PHE A 24 -25.42 30.55 -11.27
C PHE A 24 -25.14 31.18 -12.65
N SER A 25 -24.30 30.55 -13.45
CA SER A 25 -23.96 30.93 -14.81
C SER A 25 -24.60 29.98 -15.82
N VAL A 26 -24.99 30.52 -16.97
CA VAL A 26 -25.55 29.73 -18.08
C VAL A 26 -24.72 29.91 -19.34
N ILE A 27 -24.61 28.82 -20.10
CA ILE A 27 -23.94 28.80 -21.41
C ILE A 27 -24.98 28.35 -22.46
N THR A 28 -25.25 29.22 -23.41
CA THR A 28 -26.12 28.92 -24.58
C THR A 28 -25.32 28.86 -25.87
N GLY A 29 -25.93 28.47 -26.96
CA GLY A 29 -25.35 28.40 -28.29
C GLY A 29 -25.96 27.26 -29.10
N GLU A 30 -25.71 27.24 -30.40
CA GLU A 30 -26.23 26.21 -31.29
C GLU A 30 -25.72 24.81 -30.93
N THR A 31 -26.57 23.77 -31.15
CA THR A 31 -26.18 22.36 -30.93
C THR A 31 -25.00 21.98 -31.82
N GLY A 32 -24.01 21.31 -31.26
CA GLY A 32 -22.77 20.93 -31.98
C GLY A 32 -21.74 22.06 -32.15
N ALA A 33 -22.02 23.26 -31.65
CA ALA A 33 -21.24 24.45 -31.96
C ALA A 33 -19.97 24.66 -31.08
N GLY A 34 -19.73 23.93 -30.11
CA GLY A 34 -18.56 24.21 -29.25
C GLY A 34 -18.83 24.08 -27.76
N LYS A 35 -20.12 23.91 -27.37
CA LYS A 35 -20.45 23.61 -25.95
C LYS A 35 -19.72 22.37 -25.47
N SER A 36 -19.81 21.28 -26.23
CA SER A 36 -19.08 20.03 -25.95
C SER A 36 -17.56 20.18 -26.07
N ILE A 37 -17.08 21.14 -26.87
CA ILE A 37 -15.62 21.41 -26.99
C ILE A 37 -15.09 22.04 -25.69
N ILE A 38 -15.83 22.98 -25.11
CA ILE A 38 -15.46 23.60 -23.82
C ILE A 38 -15.42 22.54 -22.71
N LEU A 39 -16.44 21.69 -22.65
CA LEU A 39 -16.44 20.56 -21.70
C LEU A 39 -15.32 19.57 -21.95
N GLY A 40 -15.00 19.30 -23.23
CA GLY A 40 -13.85 18.48 -23.60
C GLY A 40 -12.52 19.09 -23.13
N ALA A 41 -12.37 20.41 -23.21
CA ALA A 41 -11.20 21.11 -22.70
C ALA A 41 -11.11 21.02 -21.16
N ILE A 42 -12.20 21.27 -20.44
CA ILE A 42 -12.26 21.12 -18.98
C ILE A 42 -11.99 19.66 -18.61
N GLY A 43 -12.60 18.69 -19.29
CA GLY A 43 -12.34 17.26 -19.07
C GLY A 43 -10.87 16.86 -19.28
N LEU A 44 -10.18 17.49 -20.23
CA LEU A 44 -8.73 17.30 -20.44
C LEU A 44 -7.93 17.78 -19.23
N LEU A 45 -8.27 18.91 -18.62
CA LEU A 45 -7.69 19.41 -17.38
C LEU A 45 -7.92 18.44 -16.21
N LEU A 46 -9.14 17.94 -16.10
CA LEU A 46 -9.57 16.99 -15.05
C LEU A 46 -8.99 15.57 -15.23
N GLY A 47 -8.00 15.40 -16.12
CA GLY A 47 -7.27 14.15 -16.25
C GLY A 47 -7.88 13.15 -17.24
N ASN A 48 -8.79 13.55 -18.14
CA ASN A 48 -9.25 12.69 -19.22
C ASN A 48 -8.10 12.35 -20.16
N ARG A 49 -8.24 11.20 -20.84
CA ARG A 49 -7.24 10.73 -21.82
C ARG A 49 -7.09 11.75 -22.94
N ALA A 50 -5.84 12.15 -23.19
CA ALA A 50 -5.52 13.03 -24.30
C ALA A 50 -5.54 12.27 -25.64
N ASP A 51 -6.17 12.89 -26.68
CA ASP A 51 -6.15 12.42 -28.07
C ASP A 51 -5.49 13.50 -28.92
N ALA A 52 -4.51 13.11 -29.74
CA ALA A 52 -3.81 14.05 -30.63
C ALA A 52 -4.77 14.82 -31.57
N ARG A 53 -5.92 14.24 -31.90
CA ARG A 53 -6.98 14.88 -32.70
C ARG A 53 -7.62 16.10 -32.03
N LEU A 54 -7.40 16.30 -30.72
CA LEU A 54 -7.85 17.50 -30.01
C LEU A 54 -6.97 18.73 -30.28
N VAL A 55 -5.77 18.53 -30.81
CA VAL A 55 -4.90 19.62 -31.26
C VAL A 55 -5.45 20.15 -32.58
N LYS A 56 -5.64 21.47 -32.67
CA LYS A 56 -6.14 22.11 -33.90
C LYS A 56 -5.24 21.77 -35.09
N ALA A 57 -5.84 21.42 -36.21
CA ALA A 57 -5.12 21.08 -37.43
C ALA A 57 -4.21 22.23 -37.86
N GLY A 58 -2.96 21.91 -38.25
CA GLY A 58 -1.95 22.89 -38.62
C GLY A 58 -1.17 23.53 -37.47
N THR A 59 -1.40 23.06 -36.20
CA THR A 59 -0.67 23.55 -35.05
C THR A 59 0.08 22.41 -34.34
N ASP A 60 1.19 22.73 -33.67
CA ASP A 60 2.04 21.73 -32.99
C ASP A 60 1.58 21.39 -31.59
N LYS A 61 0.83 22.31 -30.94
CA LYS A 61 0.54 22.24 -29.51
C LYS A 61 -0.81 22.89 -29.21
N CYS A 62 -1.60 22.26 -28.34
CA CYS A 62 -2.70 22.92 -27.66
C CYS A 62 -2.42 23.10 -26.17
N ILE A 63 -3.00 24.14 -25.58
CA ILE A 63 -2.93 24.44 -24.16
C ILE A 63 -4.35 24.65 -23.65
N VAL A 64 -4.65 24.03 -22.52
CA VAL A 64 -5.83 24.33 -21.71
C VAL A 64 -5.35 24.65 -20.30
N GLU A 65 -5.79 25.80 -19.79
CA GLU A 65 -5.42 26.30 -18.46
C GLU A 65 -6.67 26.83 -17.76
N ALA A 66 -6.76 26.56 -16.47
CA ALA A 66 -7.86 27.07 -15.65
C ALA A 66 -7.32 27.55 -14.31
N HIS A 67 -7.86 28.67 -13.87
CA HIS A 67 -7.54 29.33 -12.61
C HIS A 67 -8.68 29.13 -11.62
N PHE A 68 -8.37 28.68 -10.41
CA PHE A 68 -9.31 28.37 -9.36
C PHE A 68 -9.02 29.11 -8.08
N ASP A 69 -10.01 29.82 -7.54
CA ASP A 69 -10.00 30.26 -6.16
C ASP A 69 -10.39 29.08 -5.25
N ILE A 70 -9.42 28.63 -4.44
CA ILE A 70 -9.58 27.53 -3.46
C ILE A 70 -9.43 28.00 -2.02
N SER A 71 -9.35 29.32 -1.78
CA SER A 71 -9.11 29.92 -0.45
C SER A 71 -10.13 29.51 0.62
N ARG A 72 -11.34 29.07 0.21
CA ARG A 72 -12.42 28.67 1.11
C ARG A 72 -12.51 27.16 1.32
N TYR A 73 -11.58 26.40 0.78
CA TYR A 73 -11.57 24.93 0.78
C TYR A 73 -10.32 24.44 1.50
N ASP A 74 -10.48 23.41 2.32
CA ASP A 74 -9.38 22.81 3.08
C ASP A 74 -8.61 21.81 2.19
N MET A 75 -7.74 22.33 1.33
CA MET A 75 -6.96 21.55 0.36
C MET A 75 -5.45 21.57 0.62
N GLN A 76 -4.99 22.30 1.64
CA GLN A 76 -3.56 22.49 1.90
C GLN A 76 -2.79 21.16 2.02
N GLN A 77 -3.40 20.15 2.65
CA GLN A 77 -2.77 18.85 2.84
C GLN A 77 -2.45 18.16 1.51
N PHE A 78 -3.35 18.27 0.51
CA PHE A 78 -3.10 17.72 -0.83
C PHE A 78 -1.83 18.28 -1.48
N PHE A 79 -1.60 19.59 -1.34
CA PHE A 79 -0.42 20.26 -1.92
C PHE A 79 0.86 19.84 -1.18
N ILE A 80 0.82 19.73 0.14
CA ILE A 80 1.94 19.23 0.96
C ILE A 80 2.30 17.78 0.58
N ASP A 81 1.32 16.90 0.48
CA ASP A 81 1.53 15.48 0.20
C ASP A 81 2.11 15.23 -1.21
N ASN A 82 1.90 16.18 -2.14
CA ASN A 82 2.37 16.08 -3.52
C ASN A 82 3.56 17.00 -3.84
N ASP A 83 4.13 17.70 -2.85
CA ASP A 83 5.25 18.64 -3.01
C ASP A 83 4.96 19.74 -4.06
N ILE A 84 3.78 20.37 -3.96
CA ILE A 84 3.29 21.43 -4.84
C ILE A 84 3.10 22.71 -4.02
N ASP A 85 3.46 23.86 -4.56
CA ASP A 85 3.21 25.15 -3.93
C ASP A 85 1.70 25.39 -3.76
N TYR A 86 1.28 25.82 -2.55
CA TYR A 86 -0.11 26.09 -2.22
C TYR A 86 -0.46 27.56 -2.46
N GLU A 87 -1.17 27.82 -3.54
CA GLU A 87 -1.66 29.15 -3.94
C GLU A 87 -3.19 29.19 -3.89
N PRO A 88 -3.78 29.48 -2.72
CA PRO A 88 -5.23 29.32 -2.53
C PRO A 88 -6.08 30.31 -3.31
N ASP A 89 -5.58 31.52 -3.58
CA ASP A 89 -6.35 32.56 -4.28
C ASP A 89 -6.32 32.38 -5.81
N ASP A 90 -5.29 31.73 -6.34
CA ASP A 90 -5.11 31.47 -7.77
C ASP A 90 -4.41 30.12 -8.03
N CYS A 91 -5.11 29.03 -7.76
CA CYS A 91 -4.63 27.69 -8.08
C CYS A 91 -4.76 27.41 -9.58
N ILE A 92 -3.63 27.26 -10.27
CA ILE A 92 -3.58 27.08 -11.73
C ILE A 92 -3.47 25.59 -12.07
N MET A 93 -4.41 25.10 -12.89
CA MET A 93 -4.28 23.80 -13.55
C MET A 93 -4.02 24.00 -15.03
N ARG A 94 -2.96 23.40 -15.58
CA ARG A 94 -2.61 23.51 -17.00
C ARG A 94 -2.36 22.15 -17.61
N ARG A 95 -2.90 21.96 -18.81
CA ARG A 95 -2.68 20.79 -19.64
C ARG A 95 -2.12 21.17 -20.99
N GLU A 96 -1.01 20.57 -21.36
CA GLU A 96 -0.41 20.75 -22.68
C GLU A 96 -0.50 19.43 -23.48
N LEU A 97 -0.97 19.51 -24.71
CA LEU A 97 -1.02 18.37 -25.62
C LEU A 97 -0.32 18.73 -26.92
N ARG A 98 0.56 17.88 -27.39
CA ARG A 98 1.24 18.04 -28.68
C ARG A 98 0.63 17.18 -29.76
N ALA A 99 0.74 17.60 -31.03
CA ALA A 99 0.23 16.87 -32.19
C ALA A 99 0.80 15.43 -32.30
N ASN A 100 1.97 15.16 -31.71
CA ASN A 100 2.55 13.82 -31.62
C ASN A 100 1.97 12.95 -30.49
N GLY A 101 0.92 13.38 -29.82
CA GLY A 101 0.25 12.65 -28.73
C GLY A 101 0.88 12.79 -27.35
N LYS A 102 2.06 13.42 -27.22
CA LYS A 102 2.67 13.69 -25.91
C LYS A 102 1.86 14.74 -25.16
N SER A 103 1.59 14.47 -23.88
CA SER A 103 0.87 15.40 -23.03
C SER A 103 1.54 15.59 -21.68
N ARG A 104 1.40 16.79 -21.09
CA ARG A 104 1.92 17.18 -19.78
C ARG A 104 0.85 17.86 -18.96
N ALA A 105 0.83 17.61 -17.67
CA ALA A 105 -0.03 18.29 -16.72
C ALA A 105 0.82 19.10 -15.73
N PHE A 106 0.29 20.24 -15.31
CA PHE A 106 0.94 21.15 -14.36
C PHE A 106 -0.09 21.64 -13.35
N ILE A 107 0.34 21.81 -12.11
CA ILE A 107 -0.39 22.49 -11.04
C ILE A 107 0.55 23.56 -10.47
N ASN A 108 0.14 24.82 -10.46
CA ASN A 108 0.96 25.97 -10.03
C ASN A 108 2.37 25.91 -10.64
N ASP A 109 2.43 25.74 -11.97
CA ASP A 109 3.65 25.57 -12.78
C ASP A 109 4.50 24.31 -12.47
N THR A 110 4.18 23.54 -11.43
CA THR A 110 4.85 22.29 -11.11
C THR A 110 4.36 21.17 -12.03
N PRO A 111 5.25 20.46 -12.76
CA PRO A 111 4.86 19.31 -13.57
C PRO A 111 4.38 18.17 -12.68
N VAL A 112 3.18 17.66 -12.95
CA VAL A 112 2.57 16.58 -12.13
C VAL A 112 2.19 15.38 -12.96
N SER A 113 1.95 14.24 -12.26
CA SER A 113 1.37 13.06 -12.88
C SER A 113 -0.09 13.31 -13.30
N LEU A 114 -0.59 12.52 -14.26
CA LEU A 114 -2.00 12.60 -14.65
C LEU A 114 -2.93 12.19 -13.50
N THR A 115 -2.48 11.29 -12.65
CA THR A 115 -3.22 10.84 -11.47
C THR A 115 -3.38 11.98 -10.47
N THR A 116 -2.30 12.68 -10.14
CA THR A 116 -2.33 13.85 -9.24
C THR A 116 -3.22 14.97 -9.80
N ALA A 117 -3.12 15.26 -11.11
CA ALA A 117 -3.99 16.24 -11.75
C ALA A 117 -5.46 15.85 -11.69
N ARG A 118 -5.78 14.56 -11.83
CA ARG A 118 -7.15 14.04 -11.72
C ARG A 118 -7.68 14.15 -10.30
N GLU A 119 -6.88 13.77 -9.31
CA GLU A 119 -7.27 13.85 -7.89
C GLU A 119 -7.59 15.27 -7.45
N LEU A 120 -6.81 16.26 -7.89
CA LEU A 120 -7.15 17.66 -7.65
C LEU A 120 -8.39 18.08 -8.43
N GLY A 121 -8.47 17.72 -9.71
CA GLY A 121 -9.59 18.07 -10.58
C GLY A 121 -10.94 17.58 -10.05
N GLU A 122 -11.00 16.35 -9.52
CA GLU A 122 -12.20 15.77 -8.90
C GLU A 122 -12.63 16.51 -7.63
N GLN A 123 -11.71 17.21 -6.96
CA GLN A 123 -12.01 18.07 -5.80
C GLN A 123 -12.44 19.49 -6.22
N LEU A 124 -12.11 19.95 -7.43
CA LEU A 124 -12.38 21.29 -7.90
C LEU A 124 -13.66 21.41 -8.75
N VAL A 125 -13.91 20.45 -9.62
CA VAL A 125 -15.01 20.51 -10.61
C VAL A 125 -15.74 19.19 -10.68
N ASP A 126 -17.07 19.26 -10.53
CA ASP A 126 -17.97 18.15 -10.77
C ASP A 126 -18.76 18.41 -12.06
N ILE A 127 -18.45 17.65 -13.12
CA ILE A 127 -19.17 17.76 -14.40
C ILE A 127 -20.29 16.74 -14.41
N HIS A 128 -21.51 17.18 -14.65
CA HIS A 128 -22.66 16.32 -14.80
C HIS A 128 -23.19 16.36 -16.23
N SER A 129 -23.03 15.25 -16.96
CA SER A 129 -23.51 15.08 -18.34
C SER A 129 -24.36 13.81 -18.47
N GLN A 130 -25.05 13.68 -19.59
CA GLN A 130 -25.88 12.50 -19.91
C GLN A 130 -25.13 11.16 -19.77
N HIS A 131 -23.80 11.17 -20.00
CA HIS A 131 -22.96 9.98 -19.88
C HIS A 131 -22.51 9.66 -18.44
N GLN A 132 -22.70 10.59 -17.49
CA GLN A 132 -22.31 10.40 -16.08
C GLN A 132 -23.41 9.81 -15.19
N ASN A 133 -24.54 9.41 -15.73
CA ASN A 133 -25.54 8.59 -15.02
C ASN A 133 -24.95 7.30 -14.42
N LEU A 134 -23.77 6.90 -14.90
CA LEU A 134 -22.95 5.81 -14.36
C LEU A 134 -22.49 6.04 -12.90
N LEU A 135 -22.43 7.30 -12.42
CA LEU A 135 -22.04 7.57 -11.01
C LEU A 135 -23.09 7.05 -10.03
N LEU A 136 -24.39 7.15 -10.40
CA LEU A 136 -25.46 6.59 -9.57
C LEU A 136 -25.40 5.06 -9.44
N GLN A 137 -24.66 4.40 -10.35
CA GLN A 137 -24.46 2.95 -10.33
C GLN A 137 -23.32 2.53 -9.40
N LYS A 138 -22.45 3.47 -9.01
CA LYS A 138 -21.30 3.16 -8.13
C LYS A 138 -21.75 3.10 -6.69
N ASP A 139 -21.49 1.97 -6.04
CA ASP A 139 -21.78 1.74 -4.62
C ASP A 139 -21.13 2.82 -3.74
N ASP A 140 -19.89 3.22 -4.04
CA ASP A 140 -19.13 4.23 -3.28
C ASP A 140 -19.81 5.60 -3.33
N PHE A 141 -20.40 5.97 -4.50
CA PHE A 141 -21.14 7.23 -4.60
C PHE A 141 -22.40 7.19 -3.75
N GLN A 142 -23.17 6.10 -3.81
CA GLN A 142 -24.39 5.96 -3.02
C GLN A 142 -24.09 5.98 -1.51
N LEU A 143 -23.03 5.31 -1.10
CA LEU A 143 -22.57 5.33 0.28
C LEU A 143 -22.13 6.73 0.72
N SER A 144 -21.39 7.45 -0.12
CA SER A 144 -20.95 8.80 0.19
C SER A 144 -22.12 9.76 0.37
N VAL A 145 -23.16 9.66 -0.48
CA VAL A 145 -24.39 10.46 -0.34
C VAL A 145 -25.07 10.20 1.02
N VAL A 146 -25.19 8.93 1.41
CA VAL A 146 -25.80 8.56 2.70
C VAL A 146 -24.97 9.10 3.86
N ASP A 147 -23.64 8.95 3.84
CA ASP A 147 -22.74 9.40 4.90
C ASP A 147 -22.71 10.93 5.02
N ILE A 148 -22.75 11.65 3.90
CA ILE A 148 -22.87 13.12 3.89
C ILE A 148 -24.14 13.57 4.58
N ILE A 149 -25.28 12.97 4.28
CA ILE A 149 -26.58 13.33 4.87
C ILE A 149 -26.68 12.87 6.33
N ALA A 150 -26.05 11.75 6.67
CA ALA A 150 -25.91 11.28 8.04
C ALA A 150 -25.04 12.21 8.90
N ASN A 151 -24.13 12.96 8.27
CA ASN A 151 -23.10 13.78 8.93
C ASN A 151 -22.29 12.97 9.96
N ASN A 152 -21.90 11.75 9.57
CA ASN A 152 -21.26 10.74 10.44
C ASN A 152 -19.74 10.64 10.25
N ASN A 153 -19.10 11.68 9.73
CA ASN A 153 -17.66 11.69 9.44
C ASN A 153 -16.81 11.33 10.66
N LYS A 154 -17.20 11.77 11.86
CA LYS A 154 -16.47 11.50 13.10
C LYS A 154 -16.54 10.01 13.46
N GLU A 155 -17.73 9.43 13.40
CA GLU A 155 -17.98 8.01 13.66
C GLU A 155 -17.25 7.14 12.62
N LEU A 156 -17.29 7.54 11.35
CA LEU A 156 -16.60 6.85 10.26
C LEU A 156 -15.08 6.87 10.45
N GLN A 157 -14.49 7.99 10.85
CA GLN A 157 -13.07 8.09 11.17
C GLN A 157 -12.69 7.18 12.34
N GLN A 158 -13.47 7.20 13.41
CA GLN A 158 -13.23 6.32 14.58
C GLN A 158 -13.36 4.83 14.22
N TYR A 159 -14.29 4.49 13.33
CA TYR A 159 -14.41 3.13 12.82
C TYR A 159 -13.21 2.74 11.98
N ARG A 160 -12.78 3.59 11.02
CA ARG A 160 -11.64 3.34 10.13
C ARG A 160 -10.35 3.08 10.90
N THR A 161 -10.08 3.87 11.94
CA THR A 161 -8.90 3.66 12.80
C THR A 161 -8.94 2.26 13.42
N THR A 162 -10.07 1.87 14.03
CA THR A 162 -10.20 0.56 14.66
C THR A 162 -10.17 -0.59 13.64
N TYR A 163 -10.80 -0.40 12.48
CA TYR A 163 -10.77 -1.41 11.41
C TYR A 163 -9.37 -1.64 10.86
N ARG A 164 -8.58 -0.58 10.74
CA ARG A 164 -7.17 -0.69 10.34
C ARG A 164 -6.38 -1.52 11.35
N GLU A 165 -6.51 -1.20 12.64
CA GLU A 165 -5.86 -1.98 13.70
C GLU A 165 -6.29 -3.46 13.67
N TYR A 166 -7.57 -3.73 13.48
CA TYR A 166 -8.10 -5.10 13.32
C TYR A 166 -7.49 -5.80 12.11
N SER A 167 -7.46 -5.14 10.96
CA SER A 167 -6.92 -5.70 9.72
C SER A 167 -5.44 -6.01 9.82
N ASP A 168 -4.65 -5.09 10.39
CA ASP A 168 -3.20 -5.24 10.59
C ASP A 168 -2.90 -6.37 11.59
N THR A 169 -3.64 -6.42 12.70
CA THR A 169 -3.49 -7.49 13.71
C THR A 169 -3.89 -8.86 13.14
N LYS A 170 -4.96 -8.92 12.32
CA LYS A 170 -5.39 -10.15 11.64
C LYS A 170 -4.36 -10.64 10.62
N ALA A 171 -3.73 -9.71 9.89
CA ALA A 171 -2.65 -10.05 8.96
C ALA A 171 -1.40 -10.57 9.70
N ALA A 172 -1.04 -9.96 10.85
CA ALA A 172 0.03 -10.43 11.71
C ALA A 172 -0.25 -11.83 12.27
N LEU A 173 -1.48 -12.08 12.74
CA LEU A 173 -1.92 -13.40 13.21
C LEU A 173 -1.75 -14.46 12.12
N LYS A 174 -2.25 -14.20 10.92
CA LYS A 174 -2.13 -15.14 9.80
C LYS A 174 -0.68 -15.44 9.46
N LYS A 175 0.18 -14.42 9.44
CA LYS A 175 1.63 -14.60 9.19
C LYS A 175 2.29 -15.47 10.27
N LEU A 176 1.94 -15.25 11.54
CA LEU A 176 2.46 -16.06 12.65
C LEU A 176 1.95 -17.51 12.56
N GLU A 177 0.68 -17.74 12.23
CA GLU A 177 0.12 -19.08 12.03
C GLU A 177 0.84 -19.84 10.90
N GLU A 178 1.15 -19.17 9.78
CA GLU A 178 1.91 -19.75 8.67
C GLU A 178 3.35 -20.09 9.09
N GLN A 179 4.01 -19.24 9.88
CA GLN A 179 5.35 -19.48 10.42
C GLN A 179 5.37 -20.66 11.40
N ILE A 180 4.41 -20.72 12.34
CA ILE A 180 4.29 -21.83 13.28
C ILE A 180 4.03 -23.13 12.54
N ALA A 181 3.14 -23.12 11.54
CA ALA A 181 2.85 -24.33 10.75
C ALA A 181 4.10 -24.86 10.00
N ALA A 182 4.91 -23.94 9.44
CA ALA A 182 6.17 -24.30 8.80
C ALA A 182 7.21 -24.85 9.79
N ASN A 183 7.30 -24.26 11.00
CA ASN A 183 8.22 -24.69 12.04
C ASN A 183 7.83 -26.03 12.66
N ARG A 184 6.53 -26.27 12.89
CA ARG A 184 6.03 -27.55 13.45
C ARG A 184 6.35 -28.76 12.56
N ALA A 185 6.46 -28.58 11.26
CA ALA A 185 6.86 -29.66 10.35
C ALA A 185 8.27 -30.24 10.67
N ASN A 186 9.12 -29.45 11.30
CA ASN A 186 10.48 -29.83 11.69
C ASN A 186 10.67 -29.98 13.21
N GLU A 187 9.67 -29.65 14.02
CA GLU A 187 9.80 -29.62 15.49
C GLU A 187 10.17 -30.97 16.08
N ASP A 188 9.50 -32.04 15.68
CA ASP A 188 9.79 -33.39 16.16
C ASP A 188 11.22 -33.81 15.85
N PHE A 189 11.72 -33.46 14.68
CA PHE A 189 13.09 -33.73 14.28
C PHE A 189 14.10 -32.90 15.12
N LEU A 190 13.83 -31.62 15.33
CA LEU A 190 14.68 -30.76 16.17
C LEU A 190 14.69 -31.25 17.64
N ARG A 191 13.54 -31.64 18.19
CA ARG A 191 13.45 -32.20 19.55
C ARG A 191 14.23 -33.51 19.66
N TYR A 192 14.15 -34.39 18.65
CA TYR A 192 14.96 -35.60 18.61
C TYR A 192 16.47 -35.29 18.60
N GLN A 193 16.94 -34.40 17.73
CA GLN A 193 18.34 -34.00 17.66
C GLN A 193 18.83 -33.32 18.94
N ALA A 194 18.02 -32.41 19.51
CA ALA A 194 18.37 -31.76 20.78
C ALA A 194 18.58 -32.78 21.91
N LYS A 195 17.67 -33.77 21.99
CA LYS A 195 17.77 -34.83 22.98
C LYS A 195 19.01 -35.70 22.77
N GLU A 196 19.28 -36.13 21.57
CA GLU A 196 20.46 -36.94 21.21
C GLU A 196 21.76 -36.22 21.59
N LEU A 197 21.89 -34.93 21.23
CA LEU A 197 23.09 -34.14 21.55
C LEU A 197 23.18 -33.78 23.04
N ALA A 198 22.06 -33.66 23.74
CA ALA A 198 22.06 -33.48 25.21
C ALA A 198 22.48 -34.76 25.94
N ASP A 199 21.90 -35.91 25.54
CA ASP A 199 22.22 -37.23 26.13
C ASP A 199 23.68 -37.62 25.88
N ALA A 200 24.32 -37.11 24.83
CA ALA A 200 25.73 -37.35 24.50
C ALA A 200 26.73 -36.71 25.50
N ASN A 201 26.30 -35.76 26.34
CA ASN A 201 27.13 -35.11 27.35
C ASN A 201 28.48 -34.60 26.78
N LEU A 202 28.41 -33.81 25.70
CA LEU A 202 29.57 -33.32 24.98
C LEU A 202 30.42 -32.37 25.84
N VAL A 203 31.73 -32.58 25.86
CA VAL A 203 32.73 -31.75 26.57
C VAL A 203 33.72 -31.21 25.55
N ALA A 204 33.97 -29.91 25.60
CA ALA A 204 34.96 -29.29 24.71
C ALA A 204 36.37 -29.82 24.98
N GLY A 205 37.13 -30.17 23.91
CA GLY A 205 38.47 -30.73 24.00
C GLY A 205 38.53 -32.24 24.26
N GLU A 206 37.42 -32.90 24.65
CA GLU A 206 37.36 -34.32 24.99
C GLU A 206 37.91 -35.20 23.87
N LEU A 207 37.67 -34.84 22.59
CA LEU A 207 38.11 -35.65 21.44
C LEU A 207 39.61 -35.81 21.40
N THR A 208 40.37 -34.72 21.52
CA THR A 208 41.81 -34.73 21.45
C THR A 208 42.43 -35.48 22.64
N GLU A 209 41.85 -35.33 23.83
CA GLU A 209 42.30 -36.05 25.02
C GLU A 209 42.08 -37.58 24.87
N LEU A 210 40.89 -37.98 24.35
CA LEU A 210 40.61 -39.39 24.12
C LEU A 210 41.45 -40.00 22.99
N GLU A 211 41.73 -39.26 21.92
CA GLU A 211 42.61 -39.71 20.83
C GLU A 211 44.03 -40.02 21.38
N GLN A 212 44.60 -39.10 22.17
CA GLN A 212 45.91 -39.31 22.79
C GLN A 212 45.91 -40.48 23.79
N GLU A 213 44.82 -40.58 24.59
CA GLU A 213 44.67 -41.66 25.56
C GLU A 213 44.59 -43.03 24.86
N VAL A 214 43.75 -43.14 23.82
CA VAL A 214 43.57 -44.40 23.02
C VAL A 214 44.86 -44.75 22.30
N GLU A 215 45.57 -43.80 21.72
CA GLU A 215 46.87 -44.03 21.08
C GLU A 215 47.90 -44.56 22.08
N THR A 216 48.01 -43.93 23.23
CA THR A 216 48.92 -44.36 24.29
C THR A 216 48.58 -45.76 24.80
N LEU A 217 47.32 -46.02 25.14
CA LEU A 217 46.84 -47.30 25.65
C LEU A 217 46.94 -48.44 24.61
N SER A 218 46.72 -48.18 23.33
CA SER A 218 46.83 -49.17 22.26
C SER A 218 48.25 -49.65 22.00
N HIS A 219 49.25 -48.78 22.22
CA HIS A 219 50.65 -49.09 22.07
C HIS A 219 51.35 -49.51 23.39
N THR A 220 50.57 -49.64 24.49
CA THR A 220 51.13 -49.95 25.81
C THR A 220 51.98 -51.20 25.81
N GLU A 221 51.58 -52.28 25.12
CA GLU A 221 52.36 -53.52 25.06
C GLU A 221 53.67 -53.36 24.31
N ASP A 222 53.66 -52.63 23.19
CA ASP A 222 54.88 -52.33 22.39
C ASP A 222 55.83 -51.43 23.18
N ILE A 223 55.30 -50.40 23.85
CA ILE A 223 56.05 -49.46 24.69
C ILE A 223 56.71 -50.23 25.85
N LYS A 224 55.94 -51.06 26.53
CA LYS A 224 56.46 -51.87 27.68
C LYS A 224 57.53 -52.84 27.23
N THR A 225 57.32 -53.55 26.13
CA THR A 225 58.27 -54.47 25.56
C THR A 225 59.56 -53.77 25.14
N ALA A 226 59.49 -52.61 24.53
CA ALA A 226 60.66 -51.83 24.15
C ALA A 226 61.45 -51.32 25.40
N LEU A 227 60.71 -50.80 26.40
CA LEU A 227 61.35 -50.33 27.63
C LEU A 227 62.02 -51.48 28.40
N TYR A 228 61.34 -52.62 28.60
CA TYR A 228 61.93 -53.81 29.25
C TYR A 228 63.14 -54.35 28.49
N SER A 229 63.08 -54.43 27.19
CA SER A 229 64.20 -54.91 26.33
C SER A 229 65.39 -53.98 26.45
N ALA A 230 65.18 -52.67 26.55
CA ALA A 230 66.24 -51.68 26.74
C ALA A 230 66.84 -51.78 28.16
N ASP A 231 66.00 -51.92 29.20
CA ASP A 231 66.46 -52.11 30.56
C ASP A 231 67.28 -53.42 30.73
N GLU A 232 66.76 -54.52 30.16
CA GLU A 232 67.49 -55.81 30.16
C GLU A 232 68.86 -55.68 29.47
N ALA A 233 68.96 -55.02 28.35
CA ALA A 233 70.20 -54.80 27.64
C ALA A 233 71.20 -53.96 28.45
N LEU A 234 70.75 -53.01 29.22
CA LEU A 234 71.56 -52.14 30.07
C LEU A 234 71.88 -52.76 31.38
N SER A 235 70.89 -53.32 32.09
CA SER A 235 70.97 -53.68 33.55
C SER A 235 71.27 -55.15 33.81
N ASN A 236 71.24 -56.07 32.83
CA ASN A 236 71.41 -57.49 33.02
C ASN A 236 72.76 -57.79 33.72
N ASP A 237 72.66 -58.43 34.92
CA ASP A 237 73.81 -58.76 35.74
C ASP A 237 74.83 -59.67 35.09
N ASN A 238 74.39 -60.51 34.13
CA ASN A 238 75.22 -61.54 33.47
C ASN A 238 75.67 -61.17 32.06
N GLY A 239 75.78 -59.88 31.79
CA GLY A 239 76.32 -59.44 30.49
C GLY A 239 75.73 -58.13 29.97
N GLY A 240 74.96 -57.41 30.76
CA GLY A 240 74.44 -56.10 30.45
C GLY A 240 75.60 -55.07 30.25
N ILE A 241 75.22 -54.00 29.51
CA ILE A 241 76.18 -52.95 29.15
C ILE A 241 76.85 -52.34 30.38
N ILE A 242 76.08 -52.08 31.43
CA ILE A 242 76.53 -51.48 32.72
C ILE A 242 77.55 -52.43 33.43
N SER A 243 77.20 -53.70 33.51
CA SER A 243 78.10 -54.71 34.14
C SER A 243 79.35 -54.89 33.31
N SER A 244 79.25 -54.90 31.98
CA SER A 244 80.42 -54.99 31.08
C SER A 244 81.30 -53.75 31.16
N CYS A 245 80.77 -52.56 31.21
CA CYS A 245 81.47 -51.31 31.40
C CYS A 245 82.23 -51.34 32.73
N LYS A 246 81.55 -51.72 33.81
CA LYS A 246 82.20 -51.82 35.18
C LYS A 246 83.39 -52.80 35.19
N SER A 247 83.21 -53.94 34.52
CA SER A 247 84.27 -54.93 34.39
C SER A 247 85.44 -54.36 33.57
N ALA A 248 85.19 -53.66 32.49
CA ALA A 248 86.21 -53.01 31.68
C ALA A 248 86.96 -51.93 32.43
N ILE A 249 86.24 -51.06 33.20
CA ILE A 249 86.86 -50.06 34.11
C ILE A 249 87.77 -50.71 35.13
N SER A 250 87.28 -51.76 35.80
CA SER A 250 88.09 -52.51 36.80
C SER A 250 89.35 -53.04 36.16
N ARG A 251 89.33 -53.62 34.98
CA ARG A 251 90.50 -54.13 34.26
C ARG A 251 91.45 -53.03 33.83
N LEU A 252 90.96 -51.91 33.33
CA LEU A 252 91.79 -50.78 32.96
C LEU A 252 92.46 -50.15 34.19
N SER A 253 91.77 -50.04 35.32
CA SER A 253 92.25 -49.47 36.55
C SER A 253 93.45 -50.22 37.09
N THR A 254 93.55 -51.54 36.93
CA THR A 254 94.68 -52.34 37.36
C THR A 254 96.00 -52.01 36.67
N ILE A 255 95.93 -51.44 35.44
CA ILE A 255 97.12 -51.14 34.62
C ILE A 255 97.45 -49.64 34.54
N THR A 256 96.64 -48.73 35.14
CA THR A 256 96.78 -47.26 35.06
C THR A 256 98.11 -46.79 35.68
N GLU A 257 98.68 -47.49 36.68
CA GLU A 257 99.94 -47.12 37.26
C GLU A 257 101.14 -47.58 36.42
N VAL A 258 100.97 -48.68 35.66
CA VAL A 258 102.03 -49.25 34.85
C VAL A 258 102.05 -48.64 33.43
N TYR A 259 100.90 -48.21 32.95
CA TYR A 259 100.74 -47.60 31.63
C TYR A 259 99.82 -46.36 31.67
N PRO A 260 100.38 -45.18 32.02
CA PRO A 260 99.59 -43.93 32.28
C PRO A 260 98.65 -43.47 31.16
N PRO A 261 98.89 -43.72 29.83
CA PRO A 261 97.98 -43.31 28.78
C PRO A 261 96.56 -43.92 28.89
N VAL A 262 96.42 -44.98 29.67
CA VAL A 262 95.10 -45.65 29.85
C VAL A 262 94.23 -44.92 30.86
N ARG A 263 94.74 -44.00 31.68
CA ARG A 263 93.96 -43.29 32.67
C ARG A 263 92.82 -42.48 32.07
N GLU A 264 93.12 -41.72 31.04
CA GLU A 264 92.12 -40.91 30.38
C GLU A 264 91.00 -41.80 29.80
N LEU A 265 91.29 -42.96 29.26
CA LEU A 265 90.29 -43.90 28.71
C LEU A 265 89.48 -44.54 29.87
N ALA A 266 90.06 -44.82 30.98
CA ALA A 266 89.34 -45.31 32.16
C ALA A 266 88.41 -44.28 32.74
N ASP A 267 88.84 -43.00 32.87
CA ASP A 267 88.00 -41.90 33.36
C ASP A 267 86.85 -41.61 32.44
N ARG A 268 87.06 -41.66 31.11
CA ARG A 268 86.00 -41.52 30.13
C ARG A 268 84.97 -42.67 30.15
N LEU A 269 85.46 -43.87 30.35
CA LEU A 269 84.59 -45.03 30.47
C LEU A 269 83.80 -45.03 31.77
N ASP A 270 84.38 -44.52 32.90
CA ASP A 270 83.72 -44.33 34.20
C ASP A 270 82.57 -43.27 34.05
N SER A 271 82.89 -42.17 33.39
CA SER A 271 81.82 -41.17 33.05
C SER A 271 80.70 -41.77 32.25
N ALA A 272 81.00 -42.58 31.21
CA ALA A 272 80.00 -43.28 30.43
C ALA A 272 79.18 -44.31 31.23
N TYR A 273 79.80 -44.97 32.17
CA TYR A 273 79.13 -45.91 33.08
C TYR A 273 78.15 -45.22 34.02
N ILE A 274 78.46 -44.04 34.56
CA ILE A 274 77.57 -43.25 35.41
C ILE A 274 76.32 -42.82 34.53
N GLU A 275 76.56 -42.30 33.34
CA GLU A 275 75.51 -41.87 32.43
C GLU A 275 74.59 -43.05 32.02
N LEU A 276 75.15 -44.18 31.65
CA LEU A 276 74.36 -45.38 31.30
C LEU A 276 73.54 -45.90 32.50
N LYS A 277 74.04 -45.74 33.71
CA LYS A 277 73.32 -46.14 34.93
C LYS A 277 72.13 -45.24 35.18
N ASP A 278 72.27 -43.91 34.97
CA ASP A 278 71.20 -42.96 35.11
C ASP A 278 70.10 -43.20 34.00
N ILE A 279 70.53 -43.41 32.76
CA ILE A 279 69.64 -43.78 31.66
C ILE A 279 68.84 -45.07 31.96
N ALA A 280 69.48 -46.09 32.50
CA ALA A 280 68.82 -47.34 32.85
C ALA A 280 67.80 -47.14 33.98
N HIS A 281 68.14 -46.29 34.98
CA HIS A 281 67.21 -45.95 36.05
C HIS A 281 65.95 -45.24 35.48
N ASP A 282 66.12 -44.26 34.56
CA ASP A 282 65.06 -43.55 33.93
C ASP A 282 64.16 -44.49 33.08
N ILE A 283 64.78 -45.40 32.32
CA ILE A 283 64.06 -46.40 31.53
C ILE A 283 63.24 -47.34 32.43
N SER A 284 63.85 -47.84 33.54
CA SER A 284 63.15 -48.69 34.52
C SER A 284 61.95 -47.95 35.13
N SER A 285 62.15 -46.68 35.52
CA SER A 285 61.11 -45.85 36.08
C SER A 285 59.98 -45.63 35.11
N LEU A 286 60.26 -45.36 33.79
CA LEU A 286 59.26 -45.23 32.74
C LEU A 286 58.55 -46.58 32.55
N ALA A 287 59.23 -47.70 32.54
CA ALA A 287 58.60 -49.03 32.33
C ALA A 287 57.62 -49.41 33.46
N ASP A 288 57.91 -49.01 34.69
CA ASP A 288 57.08 -49.25 35.90
C ASP A 288 55.81 -48.34 35.86
N ASN A 289 55.91 -47.17 35.26
CA ASN A 289 54.80 -46.20 35.16
C ASN A 289 53.83 -46.47 33.97
N VAL A 290 54.08 -47.39 33.06
CA VAL A 290 53.20 -47.76 31.95
C VAL A 290 52.19 -48.78 32.46
N ASP A 291 50.99 -48.30 32.82
CA ASP A 291 49.85 -49.14 33.24
C ASP A 291 49.11 -49.75 32.00
N TYR A 292 48.99 -51.06 32.00
CA TYR A 292 48.16 -51.79 31.01
C TYR A 292 46.75 -51.93 31.54
N ASP A 293 45.83 -51.06 31.05
CA ASP A 293 44.40 -51.09 31.39
C ASP A 293 43.52 -51.34 30.16
N PRO A 294 43.24 -52.61 29.82
CA PRO A 294 42.41 -52.94 28.66
C PRO A 294 40.93 -52.50 28.83
N GLN A 295 40.44 -52.38 30.07
CA GLN A 295 39.05 -51.93 30.29
C GLN A 295 38.93 -50.42 30.00
N ARG A 296 39.94 -49.65 30.39
CA ARG A 296 39.99 -48.20 30.07
C ARG A 296 40.15 -47.97 28.58
N LEU A 297 40.93 -48.79 27.86
CA LEU A 297 41.07 -48.70 26.41
C LEU A 297 39.72 -48.97 25.71
N GLU A 298 38.97 -49.97 26.13
CA GLU A 298 37.65 -50.31 25.59
C GLU A 298 36.64 -49.17 25.81
N VAL A 299 36.61 -48.58 27.00
CA VAL A 299 35.73 -47.46 27.36
C VAL A 299 36.08 -46.21 26.54
N ALA A 300 37.39 -45.86 26.46
CA ALA A 300 37.85 -44.70 25.70
C ALA A 300 37.56 -44.84 24.20
N SER A 301 37.84 -46.03 23.63
CA SER A 301 37.55 -46.33 22.21
C SER A 301 36.06 -46.26 21.93
N SER A 302 35.21 -46.85 22.76
CA SER A 302 33.75 -46.79 22.58
C SER A 302 33.23 -45.33 22.65
N ARG A 303 33.81 -44.52 23.54
CA ARG A 303 33.44 -43.12 23.65
C ARG A 303 33.88 -42.32 22.43
N LEU A 304 35.10 -42.58 21.92
CA LEU A 304 35.65 -41.96 20.72
C LEU A 304 34.78 -42.29 19.49
N ASP A 305 34.39 -43.57 19.31
CA ASP A 305 33.52 -44.02 18.22
C ASP A 305 32.15 -43.36 18.29
N ALA A 306 31.59 -43.17 19.48
CA ALA A 306 30.32 -42.48 19.66
C ALA A 306 30.43 -41.00 19.25
N LEU A 307 31.51 -40.31 19.58
CA LEU A 307 31.74 -38.92 19.19
C LEU A 307 31.91 -38.77 17.68
N TYR A 308 32.71 -39.64 17.05
CA TYR A 308 32.86 -39.64 15.57
C TYR A 308 31.55 -39.96 14.87
N SER A 309 30.74 -40.88 15.37
CA SER A 309 29.42 -41.19 14.83
C SER A 309 28.49 -39.97 14.87
N LEU A 310 28.54 -39.19 15.94
CA LEU A 310 27.76 -37.94 16.05
C LEU A 310 28.25 -36.86 15.08
N GLN A 311 29.60 -36.69 14.96
CA GLN A 311 30.18 -35.75 14.01
C GLN A 311 29.76 -36.09 12.55
N GLN A 312 29.88 -37.38 12.18
CA GLN A 312 29.50 -37.85 10.84
C GLN A 312 28.01 -37.67 10.59
N LYS A 313 27.17 -38.01 11.56
CA LYS A 313 25.70 -37.88 11.45
C LYS A 313 25.25 -36.45 11.29
N HIS A 314 25.90 -35.52 12.00
CA HIS A 314 25.54 -34.10 11.97
C HIS A 314 26.38 -33.28 10.99
N HIS A 315 27.29 -33.93 10.23
CA HIS A 315 28.15 -33.30 9.23
C HIS A 315 29.00 -32.15 9.80
N VAL A 316 29.59 -32.35 10.96
CA VAL A 316 30.48 -31.40 11.63
C VAL A 316 31.86 -32.04 11.90
N GLU A 317 32.88 -31.21 12.05
CA GLU A 317 34.27 -31.68 12.16
C GLU A 317 34.76 -31.68 13.63
N THR A 318 34.14 -30.88 14.51
CA THR A 318 34.62 -30.71 15.90
C THR A 318 33.47 -30.92 16.93
N ILE A 319 33.86 -31.20 18.21
CA ILE A 319 32.90 -31.26 19.31
C ILE A 319 32.32 -29.89 19.61
N GLU A 320 33.10 -28.83 19.46
CA GLU A 320 32.64 -27.46 19.62
C GLU A 320 31.54 -27.11 18.66
N GLU A 321 31.59 -27.60 17.40
CA GLU A 321 30.51 -27.45 16.42
C GLU A 321 29.25 -28.25 16.79
N LEU A 322 29.40 -29.46 17.38
CA LEU A 322 28.26 -30.22 17.92
C LEU A 322 27.59 -29.48 19.08
N ILE A 323 28.38 -28.89 19.97
CA ILE A 323 27.87 -28.05 21.08
C ILE A 323 27.15 -26.83 20.54
N ALA A 324 27.72 -26.11 19.58
CA ALA A 324 27.10 -24.95 18.94
C ALA A 324 25.80 -25.33 18.22
N LEU A 325 25.78 -26.48 17.55
CA LEU A 325 24.58 -27.02 16.91
C LEU A 325 23.47 -27.32 17.92
N ARG A 326 23.83 -27.98 19.04
CA ARG A 326 22.89 -28.25 20.16
C ARG A 326 22.25 -26.94 20.65
N ASP A 327 23.10 -25.95 20.94
CA ASP A 327 22.65 -24.67 21.51
C ASP A 327 21.77 -23.89 20.51
N ASN A 328 22.08 -23.94 19.23
CA ASN A 328 21.23 -23.36 18.18
C ASN A 328 19.86 -24.06 18.09
N ILE A 329 19.84 -25.40 18.13
CA ILE A 329 18.58 -26.16 18.11
C ILE A 329 17.72 -25.83 19.33
N LEU A 330 18.32 -25.76 20.53
CA LEU A 330 17.60 -25.38 21.75
C LEU A 330 17.04 -23.95 21.67
N HIS A 331 17.77 -23.03 21.08
CA HIS A 331 17.30 -21.65 20.84
C HIS A 331 16.10 -21.64 19.85
N GLN A 332 16.16 -22.43 18.78
CA GLN A 332 15.04 -22.56 17.84
C GLN A 332 13.79 -23.14 18.54
N LEU A 333 13.94 -24.17 19.36
CA LEU A 333 12.84 -24.77 20.11
C LEU A 333 12.21 -23.80 21.12
N SER A 334 13.02 -22.99 21.80
CA SER A 334 12.51 -21.97 22.71
C SER A 334 11.68 -20.91 22.01
N HIS A 335 12.01 -20.57 20.76
CA HIS A 335 11.20 -19.67 19.94
C HIS A 335 9.86 -20.29 19.52
N ILE A 336 9.83 -21.60 19.26
CA ILE A 336 8.58 -22.31 18.92
C ILE A 336 7.65 -22.34 20.15
N ASP A 337 8.18 -22.65 21.31
CA ASP A 337 7.40 -22.73 22.57
C ASP A 337 6.81 -21.35 22.96
N ASN A 338 7.54 -20.24 22.76
CA ASN A 338 7.07 -18.87 23.02
C ASN A 338 6.04 -18.38 21.98
N ALA A 339 6.06 -18.90 20.74
CA ALA A 339 5.16 -18.51 19.68
C ALA A 339 3.70 -18.91 19.94
N ASP A 340 3.43 -19.95 20.71
CA ASP A 340 2.07 -20.34 21.08
C ASP A 340 1.42 -19.31 22.03
N GLU A 341 2.17 -18.72 22.96
CA GLU A 341 1.67 -17.64 23.83
C GLU A 341 1.39 -16.36 23.03
N GLU A 342 2.27 -16.00 22.08
CA GLU A 342 2.06 -14.86 21.20
C GLU A 342 0.84 -15.06 20.28
N LEU A 343 0.66 -16.29 19.77
CA LEU A 343 -0.48 -16.68 18.96
C LEU A 343 -1.80 -16.48 19.70
N ASP A 344 -1.88 -16.96 20.94
CA ASP A 344 -3.08 -16.83 21.75
C ASP A 344 -3.36 -15.37 22.13
N ALA A 345 -2.33 -14.58 22.41
CA ALA A 345 -2.45 -13.15 22.65
C ALA A 345 -2.97 -12.40 21.41
N LEU A 346 -2.44 -12.71 20.23
CA LEU A 346 -2.92 -12.12 18.97
C LEU A 346 -4.35 -12.54 18.64
N LYS A 347 -4.74 -13.81 18.86
CA LYS A 347 -6.13 -14.27 18.70
C LYS A 347 -7.10 -13.53 19.61
N ALA A 348 -6.73 -13.36 20.87
CA ALA A 348 -7.54 -12.61 21.83
C ALA A 348 -7.72 -11.15 21.37
N LYS A 349 -6.64 -10.49 20.93
CA LYS A 349 -6.66 -9.12 20.43
C LYS A 349 -7.50 -8.97 19.14
N VAL A 350 -7.41 -9.92 18.20
CA VAL A 350 -8.24 -9.93 16.99
C VAL A 350 -9.72 -10.02 17.34
N ASN A 351 -10.10 -10.88 18.30
CA ASN A 351 -11.48 -11.03 18.74
C ASN A 351 -12.00 -9.78 19.45
N GLU A 352 -11.20 -9.14 20.29
CA GLU A 352 -11.53 -7.88 20.93
C GLU A 352 -11.77 -6.76 19.89
N LEU A 353 -10.83 -6.58 18.96
CA LEU A 353 -10.93 -5.57 17.92
C LEU A 353 -12.14 -5.84 17.00
N LEU A 354 -12.43 -7.09 16.68
CA LEU A 354 -13.60 -7.48 15.90
C LEU A 354 -14.91 -7.08 16.61
N ALA A 355 -15.01 -7.32 17.91
CA ALA A 355 -16.18 -6.92 18.70
C ALA A 355 -16.36 -5.38 18.73
N ILE A 356 -15.27 -4.63 18.89
CA ILE A 356 -15.29 -3.15 18.84
C ILE A 356 -15.67 -2.68 17.43
N CYS A 357 -15.08 -3.22 16.37
CA CYS A 357 -15.44 -2.90 14.99
C CYS A 357 -16.91 -3.16 14.70
N THR A 358 -17.43 -4.32 15.12
CA THR A 358 -18.84 -4.69 14.95
C THR A 358 -19.77 -3.70 15.66
N THR A 359 -19.42 -3.28 16.85
CA THR A 359 -20.20 -2.29 17.63
C THR A 359 -20.21 -0.93 16.93
N LYS A 360 -19.05 -0.45 16.46
CA LYS A 360 -18.93 0.81 15.73
C LYS A 360 -19.62 0.74 14.36
N ALA A 361 -19.55 -0.39 13.65
CA ALA A 361 -20.27 -0.61 12.40
C ALA A 361 -21.78 -0.52 12.59
N LYS A 362 -22.33 -1.14 13.64
CA LYS A 362 -23.76 -1.02 13.98
C LYS A 362 -24.19 0.42 14.30
N ALA A 363 -23.32 1.19 14.95
CA ALA A 363 -23.58 2.61 15.19
C ALA A 363 -23.64 3.40 13.87
N LEU A 364 -22.71 3.14 12.92
CA LEU A 364 -22.76 3.71 11.58
C LEU A 364 -24.04 3.32 10.83
N THR A 365 -24.41 2.04 10.86
CA THR A 365 -25.66 1.55 10.23
C THR A 365 -26.87 2.31 10.76
N ALA A 366 -26.95 2.56 12.06
CA ALA A 366 -28.07 3.32 12.65
C ALA A 366 -28.13 4.77 12.16
N THR A 367 -26.99 5.45 11.97
CA THR A 367 -26.95 6.81 11.42
C THR A 367 -27.34 6.80 9.94
N ARG A 368 -26.87 5.83 9.17
CA ARG A 368 -27.18 5.63 7.75
C ARG A 368 -28.65 5.32 7.50
N GLN A 369 -29.27 4.49 8.33
CA GLN A 369 -30.71 4.21 8.24
C GLN A 369 -31.58 5.45 8.46
N LYS A 370 -31.19 6.32 9.43
CA LYS A 370 -31.87 7.61 9.63
C LYS A 370 -31.69 8.54 8.43
N ALA A 371 -30.47 8.61 7.90
CA ALA A 371 -30.17 9.38 6.69
C ALA A 371 -30.94 8.86 5.47
N ALA A 372 -31.04 7.54 5.29
CA ALA A 372 -31.82 6.91 4.23
C ALA A 372 -33.26 7.41 4.21
N LYS A 373 -33.94 7.44 5.35
CA LYS A 373 -35.33 7.96 5.43
C LYS A 373 -35.41 9.45 5.08
N LYS A 374 -34.44 10.25 5.49
CA LYS A 374 -34.38 11.67 5.12
C LYS A 374 -34.15 11.85 3.63
N ILE A 375 -33.29 11.03 3.02
CA ILE A 375 -33.02 11.03 1.59
C ILE A 375 -34.30 10.66 0.82
N GLU A 376 -34.98 9.57 1.19
CA GLU A 376 -36.20 9.12 0.56
C GLU A 376 -37.25 10.25 0.51
N GLN A 377 -37.49 10.92 1.62
CA GLN A 377 -38.48 11.99 1.71
C GLN A 377 -38.05 13.21 0.87
N GLN A 378 -36.84 13.72 1.07
CA GLN A 378 -36.39 14.94 0.39
C GLN A 378 -36.28 14.77 -1.12
N ILE A 379 -35.83 13.61 -1.60
CA ILE A 379 -35.78 13.31 -3.03
C ILE A 379 -37.18 13.19 -3.61
N THR A 380 -38.08 12.49 -2.94
CA THR A 380 -39.48 12.36 -3.39
C THR A 380 -40.16 13.73 -3.52
N ASP A 381 -40.04 14.59 -2.51
CA ASP A 381 -40.61 15.93 -2.52
C ASP A 381 -40.08 16.79 -3.69
N ARG A 382 -38.74 16.74 -3.93
CA ARG A 382 -38.12 17.46 -5.06
C ARG A 382 -38.54 16.91 -6.41
N LEU A 383 -38.63 15.59 -6.55
CA LEU A 383 -39.07 14.96 -7.81
C LEU A 383 -40.54 15.26 -8.12
N ILE A 384 -41.40 15.34 -7.10
CA ILE A 384 -42.80 15.80 -7.29
C ILE A 384 -42.82 17.23 -7.82
N ALA A 385 -42.03 18.14 -7.25
CA ALA A 385 -41.88 19.51 -7.73
C ALA A 385 -41.35 19.55 -9.18
N LEU A 386 -40.45 18.65 -9.53
CA LEU A 386 -39.90 18.49 -10.89
C LEU A 386 -40.81 17.74 -11.88
N GLY A 387 -42.13 17.71 -11.61
CA GLY A 387 -43.14 17.16 -12.53
C GLY A 387 -43.24 15.64 -12.51
N MET A 388 -42.86 14.99 -11.43
CA MET A 388 -42.94 13.53 -11.23
C MET A 388 -43.83 13.16 -10.04
N PRO A 389 -45.15 13.44 -10.08
CA PRO A 389 -46.05 13.36 -8.91
C PRO A 389 -46.27 11.94 -8.39
N ASN A 390 -45.96 10.92 -9.18
CA ASN A 390 -46.17 9.51 -8.80
C ASN A 390 -44.86 8.76 -8.53
N THR A 391 -43.79 9.50 -8.32
CA THR A 391 -42.48 8.92 -8.10
C THR A 391 -42.39 8.21 -6.74
N ARG A 392 -41.59 7.18 -6.68
CA ARG A 392 -41.17 6.50 -5.44
C ARG A 392 -39.65 6.37 -5.44
N PHE A 393 -39.05 6.77 -4.34
CA PHE A 393 -37.60 6.64 -4.11
C PHE A 393 -37.38 5.92 -2.80
N GLU A 394 -36.57 4.87 -2.80
CA GLU A 394 -36.27 4.04 -1.64
C GLU A 394 -34.76 3.83 -1.54
N VAL A 395 -34.23 3.92 -0.32
CA VAL A 395 -32.83 3.65 0.00
C VAL A 395 -32.75 2.38 0.84
N ARG A 396 -32.31 1.29 0.26
CA ARG A 396 -32.09 0.05 0.98
C ARG A 396 -30.65 0.00 1.47
N ILE A 397 -30.48 -0.35 2.73
CA ILE A 397 -29.15 -0.59 3.32
C ILE A 397 -29.01 -2.09 3.50
N GLU A 398 -28.22 -2.70 2.63
CA GLU A 398 -27.90 -4.13 2.66
C GLU A 398 -26.67 -4.34 3.54
N GLU A 399 -26.62 -5.48 4.23
CA GLU A 399 -25.46 -5.85 5.04
C GLU A 399 -24.35 -6.43 4.16
N LYS A 400 -23.11 -6.02 4.41
CA LYS A 400 -21.90 -6.60 3.79
C LYS A 400 -20.87 -6.97 4.84
N PRO A 401 -19.87 -7.81 4.52
CA PRO A 401 -18.74 -8.04 5.41
C PRO A 401 -18.06 -6.72 5.81
N LEU A 402 -17.50 -6.70 7.04
CA LEU A 402 -16.76 -5.55 7.54
C LEU A 402 -15.65 -5.14 6.55
N SER A 403 -15.61 -3.87 6.23
CA SER A 403 -14.65 -3.25 5.32
C SER A 403 -14.26 -1.87 5.85
N ASN A 404 -13.34 -1.17 5.19
CA ASN A 404 -12.84 0.13 5.64
C ASN A 404 -13.92 1.23 5.77
N ASP A 405 -15.08 1.05 5.15
CA ASP A 405 -16.21 1.98 5.13
C ASP A 405 -17.44 1.49 5.93
N GLY A 406 -17.29 0.40 6.71
CA GLY A 406 -18.35 -0.17 7.53
C GLY A 406 -18.85 -1.52 7.05
N ALA A 407 -20.08 -1.85 7.45
CA ALA A 407 -20.76 -3.11 7.13
C ALA A 407 -21.99 -2.91 6.23
N ASP A 408 -22.14 -1.74 5.60
CA ASP A 408 -23.35 -1.35 4.88
C ASP A 408 -23.06 -1.14 3.39
N LYS A 409 -24.01 -1.62 2.56
CA LYS A 409 -24.07 -1.34 1.13
C LYS A 409 -25.42 -0.66 0.83
N PRO A 410 -25.47 0.67 0.73
CA PRO A 410 -26.68 1.36 0.29
C PRO A 410 -26.99 1.06 -1.17
N ALA A 411 -28.26 0.88 -1.47
CA ALA A 411 -28.76 0.70 -2.82
C ALA A 411 -29.98 1.61 -3.06
N PHE A 412 -29.91 2.48 -4.08
CA PHE A 412 -30.96 3.41 -4.43
C PHE A 412 -31.91 2.77 -5.43
N TYR A 413 -33.19 2.75 -5.09
CA TYR A 413 -34.28 2.25 -5.90
C TYR A 413 -35.20 3.37 -6.29
N PHE A 414 -35.70 3.33 -7.52
CA PHE A 414 -36.53 4.37 -8.08
C PHE A 414 -37.65 3.80 -8.96
N SER A 415 -38.78 4.48 -8.94
CA SER A 415 -39.89 4.28 -9.89
C SER A 415 -40.52 5.63 -10.20
N ALA A 416 -40.68 5.94 -11.50
CA ALA A 416 -41.27 7.18 -11.95
C ALA A 416 -42.80 7.18 -11.86
N ASN A 417 -43.46 6.02 -11.85
CA ASN A 417 -44.90 5.85 -11.96
C ASN A 417 -45.44 4.83 -10.96
N LYS A 418 -46.71 4.97 -10.57
CA LYS A 418 -47.37 4.06 -9.61
C LYS A 418 -47.35 2.59 -10.05
N ASN A 419 -47.47 2.34 -11.35
CA ASN A 419 -47.61 1.00 -11.93
C ASN A 419 -46.28 0.38 -12.33
N THR A 420 -45.16 1.12 -12.20
CA THR A 420 -43.82 0.61 -12.49
C THR A 420 -43.21 0.06 -11.21
N PRO A 421 -42.61 -1.15 -11.20
CA PRO A 421 -41.93 -1.67 -10.03
C PRO A 421 -40.72 -0.79 -9.65
N LEU A 422 -40.41 -0.76 -8.36
CA LEU A 422 -39.13 -0.18 -7.89
C LEU A 422 -37.98 -0.99 -8.47
N GLN A 423 -37.06 -0.33 -9.13
CA GLN A 423 -35.87 -0.93 -9.70
C GLN A 423 -34.61 -0.13 -9.29
N PRO A 424 -33.43 -0.74 -9.26
CA PRO A 424 -32.20 0.00 -9.02
C PRO A 424 -32.09 1.21 -9.95
N VAL A 425 -31.70 2.36 -9.43
CA VAL A 425 -31.55 3.60 -10.23
C VAL A 425 -30.64 3.37 -11.44
N ALA A 426 -29.67 2.48 -11.32
CA ALA A 426 -28.79 2.05 -12.41
C ALA A 426 -29.52 1.45 -13.64
N GLN A 427 -30.72 0.91 -13.45
CA GLN A 427 -31.49 0.21 -14.50
C GLN A 427 -32.60 1.07 -15.11
N VAL A 428 -32.73 2.31 -14.68
CA VAL A 428 -33.75 3.23 -15.20
C VAL A 428 -33.37 3.67 -16.61
N ALA A 429 -34.27 3.43 -17.56
CA ALA A 429 -34.00 3.65 -18.99
C ALA A 429 -34.16 5.12 -19.45
N SER A 430 -34.88 5.97 -18.69
CA SER A 430 -35.15 7.34 -19.07
C SER A 430 -34.06 8.32 -18.62
N GLY A 431 -33.32 8.87 -19.59
CA GLY A 431 -32.25 9.85 -19.31
C GLY A 431 -32.75 11.10 -18.59
N GLY A 432 -33.94 11.63 -18.97
CA GLY A 432 -34.52 12.81 -18.32
C GLY A 432 -35.02 12.57 -16.90
N GLU A 433 -35.49 11.36 -16.58
CA GLU A 433 -35.87 10.98 -15.20
C GLU A 433 -34.62 10.87 -14.30
N ILE A 434 -33.58 10.21 -14.79
CA ILE A 434 -32.32 10.08 -14.07
C ILE A 434 -31.65 11.45 -13.85
N ALA A 435 -31.68 12.34 -14.85
CA ALA A 435 -31.15 13.68 -14.72
C ALA A 435 -31.83 14.47 -13.59
N ARG A 436 -33.16 14.35 -13.43
CA ARG A 436 -33.89 14.98 -12.32
C ARG A 436 -33.57 14.35 -10.96
N VAL A 437 -33.46 13.04 -10.91
CA VAL A 437 -32.99 12.35 -9.68
C VAL A 437 -31.59 12.84 -9.28
N MET A 438 -30.66 12.92 -10.25
CA MET A 438 -29.30 13.36 -10.02
C MET A 438 -29.23 14.83 -9.59
N LEU A 439 -29.99 15.72 -10.26
CA LEU A 439 -30.10 17.12 -9.85
C LEU A 439 -30.61 17.24 -8.41
N SER A 440 -31.64 16.46 -8.05
CA SER A 440 -32.20 16.45 -6.72
C SER A 440 -31.20 15.96 -5.64
N LEU A 441 -30.43 14.89 -5.97
CA LEU A 441 -29.37 14.37 -5.10
C LEU A 441 -28.24 15.41 -4.93
N LYS A 442 -27.75 15.98 -6.02
CA LYS A 442 -26.69 17.01 -5.99
C LYS A 442 -27.12 18.24 -5.20
N ALA A 443 -28.35 18.71 -5.38
CA ALA A 443 -28.90 19.82 -4.62
C ALA A 443 -28.98 19.49 -3.12
N MET A 444 -29.32 18.25 -2.77
CA MET A 444 -29.40 17.81 -1.37
C MET A 444 -28.03 17.74 -0.70
N ILE A 445 -27.03 17.18 -1.38
CA ILE A 445 -25.68 17.05 -0.82
C ILE A 445 -24.87 18.34 -0.96
N SER A 446 -25.30 19.26 -1.83
CA SER A 446 -24.60 20.51 -2.07
C SER A 446 -24.36 21.33 -0.80
N GLY A 447 -25.26 21.26 0.20
CA GLY A 447 -25.07 21.88 1.52
C GLY A 447 -23.90 21.35 2.34
N ALA A 448 -23.50 20.11 2.13
CA ALA A 448 -22.51 19.40 2.95
C ALA A 448 -21.18 19.15 2.22
N VAL A 449 -21.17 19.01 0.89
CA VAL A 449 -19.95 18.82 0.09
C VAL A 449 -19.42 20.17 -0.34
N LYS A 450 -18.17 20.44 0.01
CA LYS A 450 -17.46 21.67 -0.39
C LYS A 450 -16.84 21.52 -1.79
N LEU A 451 -17.65 21.32 -2.84
CA LEU A 451 -17.17 21.36 -4.21
C LEU A 451 -17.23 22.78 -4.76
N PRO A 452 -16.10 23.31 -5.27
CA PRO A 452 -16.03 24.68 -5.75
C PRO A 452 -16.94 24.99 -6.95
N THR A 453 -16.99 24.08 -7.95
CA THR A 453 -17.70 24.30 -9.21
C THR A 453 -18.49 23.05 -9.61
N ILE A 454 -19.75 23.23 -10.00
CA ILE A 454 -20.60 22.17 -10.55
C ILE A 454 -21.02 22.60 -11.95
N ILE A 455 -20.81 21.73 -12.93
CA ILE A 455 -21.19 21.96 -14.34
C ILE A 455 -22.28 20.97 -14.74
N PHE A 456 -23.44 21.46 -15.16
CA PHE A 456 -24.54 20.68 -15.69
C PHE A 456 -24.55 20.78 -17.20
N ASP A 457 -24.41 19.65 -17.90
CA ASP A 457 -24.43 19.56 -19.35
C ASP A 457 -25.68 18.86 -19.84
N GLU A 458 -26.54 19.61 -20.53
CA GLU A 458 -27.76 19.13 -21.20
C GLU A 458 -28.67 18.25 -20.31
N ILE A 459 -28.74 18.55 -18.99
CA ILE A 459 -29.61 17.82 -18.06
C ILE A 459 -31.11 18.15 -18.28
N ASP A 460 -31.39 19.13 -19.10
CA ASP A 460 -32.69 19.66 -19.46
C ASP A 460 -33.34 18.92 -20.65
N THR A 461 -32.73 17.84 -21.13
CA THR A 461 -33.28 17.03 -22.22
C THR A 461 -34.63 16.39 -21.84
N GLY A 462 -35.64 16.61 -22.65
CA GLY A 462 -36.98 16.06 -22.45
C GLY A 462 -37.85 16.77 -21.41
N VAL A 463 -37.43 17.97 -20.99
CA VAL A 463 -38.25 18.83 -20.11
C VAL A 463 -38.62 20.14 -20.80
N SER A 464 -39.67 20.79 -20.33
CA SER A 464 -40.14 22.08 -20.86
C SER A 464 -41.00 22.83 -19.85
N GLY A 465 -41.25 24.08 -20.10
CA GLY A 465 -42.17 24.92 -19.32
C GLY A 465 -41.83 24.97 -17.85
N ARG A 466 -42.79 24.69 -16.99
CA ARG A 466 -42.68 24.78 -15.53
C ARG A 466 -41.58 23.89 -14.92
N VAL A 467 -41.36 22.71 -15.52
CA VAL A 467 -40.30 21.78 -15.01
C VAL A 467 -38.93 22.39 -15.23
N ALA A 468 -38.67 22.99 -16.39
CA ALA A 468 -37.43 23.68 -16.69
C ALA A 468 -37.18 24.87 -15.75
N GLU A 469 -38.21 25.63 -15.41
CA GLU A 469 -38.15 26.73 -14.46
C GLU A 469 -37.78 26.21 -13.03
N MET A 470 -38.42 25.14 -12.57
CA MET A 470 -38.13 24.53 -11.29
C MET A 470 -36.67 23.96 -11.22
N MET A 471 -36.19 23.37 -12.33
CA MET A 471 -34.79 22.94 -12.41
C MET A 471 -33.83 24.13 -12.30
N ALA A 472 -34.14 25.22 -13.02
CA ALA A 472 -33.32 26.44 -12.97
C ALA A 472 -33.34 27.08 -11.57
N GLN A 473 -34.47 27.04 -10.89
CA GLN A 473 -34.55 27.53 -9.50
C GLN A 473 -33.67 26.71 -8.55
N ILE A 474 -33.67 25.39 -8.66
CA ILE A 474 -32.79 24.52 -7.87
C ILE A 474 -31.31 24.82 -8.14
N MET A 475 -30.93 25.00 -9.43
CA MET A 475 -29.56 25.34 -9.81
C MET A 475 -29.15 26.72 -9.28
N LYS A 476 -30.06 27.68 -9.30
CA LYS A 476 -29.82 29.03 -8.72
C LYS A 476 -29.64 28.96 -7.22
N GLU A 477 -30.51 28.23 -6.49
CA GLU A 477 -30.36 28.04 -5.03
C GLU A 477 -29.02 27.38 -4.67
N MET A 478 -28.54 26.42 -5.49
CA MET A 478 -27.22 25.83 -5.32
C MET A 478 -26.10 26.86 -5.53
N GLY A 479 -26.23 27.75 -6.53
CA GLY A 479 -25.28 28.83 -6.79
C GLY A 479 -25.27 29.90 -5.70
N ASP A 480 -26.44 30.30 -5.18
CA ASP A 480 -26.59 31.29 -4.11
C ASP A 480 -25.97 30.81 -2.78
N SER A 481 -25.78 29.51 -2.61
CA SER A 481 -25.13 28.89 -1.43
C SER A 481 -23.61 29.03 -1.42
N ASN A 482 -23.05 30.10 -1.98
CA ASN A 482 -21.60 30.37 -2.04
C ASN A 482 -20.81 29.35 -2.88
N ARG A 483 -21.40 28.94 -4.01
CA ARG A 483 -20.87 28.01 -5.00
C ARG A 483 -20.99 28.55 -6.40
N GLN A 484 -20.28 27.90 -7.28
CA GLN A 484 -20.40 28.18 -8.70
C GLN A 484 -21.15 27.03 -9.37
N VAL A 485 -22.26 27.34 -10.01
CA VAL A 485 -23.03 26.43 -10.84
C VAL A 485 -23.01 26.93 -12.26
N ILE A 486 -22.60 26.11 -13.21
CA ILE A 486 -22.57 26.41 -14.63
C ILE A 486 -23.53 25.44 -15.33
N SER A 487 -24.55 25.92 -16.01
CA SER A 487 -25.47 25.10 -16.80
C SER A 487 -25.32 25.35 -18.28
N ILE A 488 -25.04 24.29 -19.02
CA ILE A 488 -25.08 24.31 -20.48
C ILE A 488 -26.50 23.90 -20.88
N THR A 489 -27.23 24.81 -21.49
CA THR A 489 -28.67 24.64 -21.75
C THR A 489 -29.09 25.11 -23.13
N HIS A 490 -30.19 24.56 -23.62
CA HIS A 490 -30.90 25.04 -24.80
C HIS A 490 -32.30 25.61 -24.44
N LEU A 491 -32.66 25.58 -23.15
CA LEU A 491 -33.95 26.06 -22.68
C LEU A 491 -33.91 27.51 -22.21
N PRO A 492 -34.76 28.41 -22.79
CA PRO A 492 -34.80 29.81 -22.39
C PRO A 492 -35.18 30.02 -20.90
N GLN A 493 -36.01 29.13 -20.33
CA GLN A 493 -36.39 29.16 -18.89
C GLN A 493 -35.17 29.03 -17.96
N ILE A 494 -34.25 28.14 -18.31
CA ILE A 494 -33.02 27.96 -17.54
C ILE A 494 -32.06 29.13 -17.77
N ALA A 495 -31.88 29.52 -19.04
CA ALA A 495 -31.01 30.62 -19.43
C ALA A 495 -31.42 31.98 -18.80
N ALA A 496 -32.71 32.19 -18.60
CA ALA A 496 -33.21 33.41 -17.98
C ALA A 496 -32.83 33.55 -16.49
N LEU A 497 -32.76 32.45 -15.74
CA LEU A 497 -32.50 32.48 -14.30
C LEU A 497 -30.99 32.54 -13.95
N GLY A 498 -30.08 32.33 -14.91
CA GLY A 498 -28.65 32.52 -14.71
C GLY A 498 -28.31 33.96 -14.36
N SER A 499 -27.43 34.16 -13.37
CA SER A 499 -26.90 35.49 -13.02
C SER A 499 -25.96 36.03 -14.12
N ASN A 500 -25.19 35.12 -14.71
CA ASN A 500 -24.31 35.41 -15.85
C ASN A 500 -24.70 34.54 -17.04
N HIS A 501 -24.66 35.13 -18.24
CA HIS A 501 -25.02 34.44 -19.46
C HIS A 501 -23.88 34.51 -20.47
N TYR A 502 -23.40 33.39 -20.90
CA TYR A 502 -22.35 33.24 -21.92
C TYR A 502 -22.96 32.61 -23.16
N LYS A 503 -22.52 33.06 -24.33
CA LYS A 503 -22.92 32.51 -25.61
C LYS A 503 -21.75 31.93 -26.35
N VAL A 504 -21.90 30.71 -26.84
CA VAL A 504 -20.94 30.05 -27.73
C VAL A 504 -21.43 30.23 -29.15
N GLU A 505 -20.57 30.79 -30.01
CA GLU A 505 -20.88 31.09 -31.42
C GLU A 505 -19.85 30.41 -32.32
N LYS A 506 -20.32 29.90 -33.46
CA LYS A 506 -19.44 29.46 -34.54
C LYS A 506 -19.35 30.55 -35.59
N THR A 507 -18.16 30.77 -36.09
CA THR A 507 -17.91 31.69 -37.21
C THR A 507 -17.15 30.94 -38.29
N ASP A 508 -17.69 30.91 -39.46
CA ASP A 508 -17.00 30.39 -40.64
C ASP A 508 -16.10 31.48 -41.20
N THR A 509 -14.81 31.19 -41.27
CA THR A 509 -13.76 32.05 -41.83
C THR A 509 -13.19 31.42 -43.10
N ALA A 510 -12.42 32.15 -43.86
CA ALA A 510 -11.72 31.64 -45.04
C ALA A 510 -10.81 30.44 -44.76
N ASP A 511 -10.28 30.35 -43.50
CA ASP A 511 -9.38 29.32 -43.03
C ASP A 511 -10.07 28.15 -42.29
N GLY A 512 -11.40 28.17 -42.19
CA GLY A 512 -12.21 27.13 -41.52
C GLY A 512 -13.19 27.66 -40.48
N THR A 513 -13.89 26.75 -39.81
CA THR A 513 -14.84 27.10 -38.75
C THR A 513 -14.11 27.30 -37.42
N THR A 514 -14.35 28.43 -36.75
CA THR A 514 -13.85 28.73 -35.41
C THR A 514 -14.98 28.86 -34.40
N SER A 515 -14.75 28.45 -33.18
CA SER A 515 -15.68 28.61 -32.05
C SER A 515 -15.16 29.63 -31.06
N THR A 516 -16.01 30.55 -30.66
CA THR A 516 -15.74 31.58 -29.65
C THR A 516 -16.80 31.54 -28.56
N MET A 517 -16.47 32.08 -27.39
CA MET A 517 -17.40 32.22 -26.27
C MET A 517 -17.23 33.61 -25.67
N ARG A 518 -18.35 34.26 -25.37
CA ARG A 518 -18.33 35.56 -24.71
C ARG A 518 -19.48 35.73 -23.72
N GLN A 519 -19.32 36.58 -22.77
CA GLN A 519 -20.38 36.99 -21.86
C GLN A 519 -21.30 37.98 -22.57
N LEU A 520 -22.62 37.79 -22.41
CA LEU A 520 -23.64 38.67 -22.99
C LEU A 520 -23.90 39.87 -22.07
N THR A 521 -24.07 41.04 -22.69
CA THR A 521 -24.64 42.23 -22.06
C THR A 521 -26.12 42.01 -21.75
N PRO A 522 -26.74 42.83 -20.87
CA PRO A 522 -28.17 42.74 -20.59
C PRO A 522 -29.07 42.78 -21.82
N ASP A 523 -28.77 43.66 -22.81
CA ASP A 523 -29.57 43.79 -24.04
C ASP A 523 -29.35 42.60 -24.99
N GLU A 524 -28.12 42.12 -25.14
CA GLU A 524 -27.80 40.93 -25.91
C GLU A 524 -28.47 39.69 -25.32
N ARG A 525 -28.60 39.63 -24.01
CA ARG A 525 -29.28 38.56 -23.30
C ARG A 525 -30.77 38.49 -23.64
N ILE A 526 -31.44 39.65 -23.72
CA ILE A 526 -32.84 39.70 -24.16
C ILE A 526 -32.96 39.15 -25.59
N THR A 527 -32.06 39.57 -26.48
CA THR A 527 -32.03 39.14 -27.88
C THR A 527 -31.81 37.63 -28.01
N GLU A 528 -30.84 37.09 -27.26
CA GLU A 528 -30.53 35.64 -27.23
C GLU A 528 -31.72 34.81 -26.74
N LEU A 529 -32.36 35.25 -25.65
CA LEU A 529 -33.56 34.58 -25.14
C LEU A 529 -34.72 34.66 -26.11
N ALA A 530 -34.94 35.79 -26.78
CA ALA A 530 -35.94 35.94 -27.81
C ALA A 530 -35.68 35.00 -29.00
N GLN A 531 -34.41 34.84 -29.40
CA GLN A 531 -33.98 33.90 -30.43
C GLN A 531 -34.22 32.44 -30.00
N MET A 532 -33.92 32.09 -28.74
CA MET A 532 -34.22 30.75 -28.21
C MET A 532 -35.71 30.43 -28.17
N LEU A 533 -36.58 31.44 -28.00
CA LEU A 533 -38.05 31.29 -27.99
C LEU A 533 -38.67 31.18 -29.37
N SER A 534 -38.16 31.91 -30.37
CA SER A 534 -38.78 32.05 -31.69
C SER A 534 -37.96 31.49 -32.85
N GLY A 535 -36.74 31.01 -32.60
CA GLY A 535 -35.82 30.60 -33.66
C GLY A 535 -35.19 31.81 -34.38
N SER A 536 -34.90 31.67 -35.68
CA SER A 536 -34.18 32.69 -36.45
C SER A 536 -34.96 34.01 -36.66
N ASN A 537 -36.28 33.97 -36.57
CA ASN A 537 -37.12 35.18 -36.76
C ASN A 537 -37.53 35.74 -35.39
N ILE A 538 -36.82 36.76 -34.94
CA ILE A 538 -37.12 37.44 -33.68
C ILE A 538 -38.33 38.35 -33.89
N THR A 539 -39.43 38.06 -33.17
CA THR A 539 -40.67 38.86 -33.17
C THR A 539 -40.75 39.75 -31.93
N ASP A 540 -41.50 40.84 -31.98
CA ASP A 540 -41.77 41.69 -30.82
C ASP A 540 -42.37 40.89 -29.65
N ALA A 541 -43.22 39.91 -29.93
CA ALA A 541 -43.78 39.03 -28.93
C ALA A 541 -42.71 38.17 -28.26
N ALA A 542 -41.71 37.68 -29.01
CA ALA A 542 -40.58 36.93 -28.43
C ALA A 542 -39.70 37.82 -27.53
N ILE A 543 -39.46 39.07 -27.92
CA ILE A 543 -38.76 40.06 -27.11
C ILE A 543 -39.50 40.33 -25.80
N GLN A 544 -40.85 40.54 -25.87
CA GLN A 544 -41.66 40.74 -24.67
C GLN A 544 -41.64 39.53 -23.75
N ASN A 545 -41.73 38.32 -24.30
CA ASN A 545 -41.60 37.09 -23.51
C ASN A 545 -40.22 36.94 -22.87
N ALA A 546 -39.15 37.26 -23.60
CA ALA A 546 -37.76 37.26 -23.06
C ALA A 546 -37.62 38.24 -21.91
N ARG A 547 -38.16 39.46 -22.03
CA ARG A 547 -38.16 40.45 -20.94
C ARG A 547 -38.94 39.96 -19.73
N SER A 548 -40.12 39.33 -19.94
CA SER A 548 -40.93 38.75 -18.85
C SER A 548 -40.15 37.65 -18.10
N LEU A 549 -39.47 36.75 -18.83
CA LEU A 549 -38.64 35.70 -18.23
C LEU A 549 -37.47 36.25 -17.39
N LEU A 550 -36.90 37.39 -17.81
CA LEU A 550 -35.84 38.09 -17.07
C LEU A 550 -36.36 38.93 -15.90
N GLY A 551 -37.69 39.03 -15.73
CA GLY A 551 -38.31 39.82 -14.67
C GLY A 551 -38.35 41.33 -14.95
N PHE A 552 -38.04 41.76 -16.18
CA PHE A 552 -38.27 43.15 -16.61
C PHE A 552 -39.77 43.36 -16.85
N LYS A 553 -40.32 44.35 -16.20
CA LYS A 553 -41.73 44.78 -16.39
C LYS A 553 -41.85 45.65 -17.63
#